data_e4f10c03f5092f635efa6832b06fb43e
#
_entry.id   e4f10c03f5092f635efa6832b06fb43e
#
_cell.length_a   1.000
_cell.length_b   1.000
_cell.length_c   1.000
_cell.angle_alpha   90.00
_cell.angle_beta   90.00
_cell.angle_gamma   90.00
#
_symmetry.space_group_name_H-M   'P 1'
#
loop_
_entity.id
_entity.type
_entity.pdbx_description
1 polymer ?
#
loop_
_entity_poly.entity_id
_entity_poly.type
_entity_poly.pdbx_seq_one_letter_code
_entity_poly.pdbx_strand_id
1 'polypeptide(L)'
;MNDRQISQLEIVKTKVRQLLGGDTSGHADDHVERVALLAERFANECSESVNLQEVLLTAWLHDVDDYKLVGKTQAEKLTNAVDIMAQAEIADDLSQVVLENIAAIGYSKRLNGKQPQRLAGKLASDADMCDAIGAVGIERALAYACHHGGRIFDPKVWPNVNLAAHEYNADGNTHDTDGFINHFFEKLLKLKGLMLTEPGRIEAGNRHQIMVDFLRAY
;
A
#
# COMPACT_ATOMS: atom_id res chain seq x y z
N MET A 1 21.72 9.20 2.32
CA MET A 1 21.08 10.51 2.55
C MET A 1 22.03 11.40 3.35
N ASN A 2 22.04 12.73 3.09
CA ASN A 2 22.77 13.72 3.88
C ASN A 2 21.92 14.24 5.06
N ASP A 3 22.50 15.04 5.97
CA ASP A 3 21.84 15.53 7.21
C ASP A 3 20.55 16.32 6.92
N ARG A 4 20.55 17.15 5.85
CA ARG A 4 19.36 17.90 5.44
C ARG A 4 18.23 16.96 4.99
N GLN A 5 18.53 15.97 4.19
CA GLN A 5 17.56 14.98 3.72
C GLN A 5 16.98 14.15 4.89
N ILE A 6 17.81 13.81 5.88
CA ILE A 6 17.38 13.12 7.10
C ILE A 6 16.42 14.01 7.88
N SER A 7 16.79 15.29 8.11
CA SER A 7 15.92 16.24 8.82
C SER A 7 14.57 16.44 8.11
N GLN A 8 14.58 16.57 6.78
CA GLN A 8 13.37 16.68 5.98
C GLN A 8 12.47 15.45 6.13
N LEU A 9 13.05 14.26 6.09
CA LEU A 9 12.31 13.02 6.27
C LEU A 9 11.70 12.92 7.68
N GLU A 10 12.38 13.35 8.72
CA GLU A 10 11.83 13.35 10.09
C GLU A 10 10.62 14.30 10.24
N ILE A 11 10.62 15.43 9.54
CA ILE A 11 9.45 16.33 9.47
C ILE A 11 8.29 15.59 8.81
N VAL A 12 8.51 14.95 7.67
CA VAL A 12 7.49 14.18 6.95
C VAL A 12 6.92 13.08 7.85
N LYS A 13 7.76 12.25 8.47
CA LYS A 13 7.34 11.19 9.40
C LYS A 13 6.46 11.71 10.53
N THR A 14 6.87 12.83 11.14
CA THR A 14 6.12 13.45 12.23
C THR A 14 4.74 13.90 11.77
N LYS A 15 4.63 14.53 10.59
CA LYS A 15 3.36 15.00 10.04
C LYS A 15 2.45 13.85 9.63
N VAL A 16 3.00 12.81 9.02
CA VAL A 16 2.24 11.61 8.65
C VAL A 16 1.68 10.92 9.89
N ARG A 17 2.48 10.72 10.94
CA ARG A 17 2.00 10.15 12.22
C ARG A 17 0.93 11.01 12.89
N GLN A 18 1.04 12.34 12.82
CA GLN A 18 0.00 13.25 13.33
C GLN A 18 -1.31 13.13 12.55
N LEU A 19 -1.23 12.91 11.23
CA LEU A 19 -2.40 12.81 10.37
C LEU A 19 -3.09 11.45 10.49
N LEU A 20 -2.31 10.35 10.50
CA LEU A 20 -2.82 8.97 10.48
C LEU A 20 -2.93 8.33 11.87
N GLY A 21 -2.27 8.90 12.88
CA GLY A 21 -2.20 8.36 14.25
C GLY A 21 -3.51 8.47 15.01
N GLY A 22 -4.46 7.66 14.71
CA GLY A 22 -5.80 7.59 15.31
C GLY A 22 -6.75 6.79 14.45
N ASP A 23 -6.31 6.40 13.27
CA ASP A 23 -7.07 5.56 12.37
C ASP A 23 -7.01 4.08 12.79
N THR A 24 -8.17 3.47 13.02
CA THR A 24 -8.31 2.05 13.35
C THR A 24 -8.75 1.21 12.15
N SER A 25 -8.80 1.80 10.94
CA SER A 25 -9.30 1.15 9.72
C SER A 25 -8.28 0.24 9.02
N GLY A 26 -7.04 0.18 9.52
CA GLY A 26 -5.95 -0.59 8.91
C GLY A 26 -5.05 0.24 7.97
N HIS A 27 -5.28 1.57 7.89
CA HIS A 27 -4.43 2.57 7.26
C HIS A 27 -3.65 3.39 8.30
N ALA A 28 -3.46 2.83 9.50
CA ALA A 28 -2.78 3.46 10.60
C ALA A 28 -1.32 3.77 10.26
N ASP A 29 -0.73 4.66 11.04
CA ASP A 29 0.68 5.07 10.93
C ASP A 29 1.66 3.89 10.96
N ASP A 30 1.30 2.78 11.62
CA ASP A 30 2.08 1.54 11.64
C ASP A 30 2.18 0.85 10.26
N HIS A 31 1.12 0.91 9.42
CA HIS A 31 1.17 0.43 8.04
C HIS A 31 2.20 1.21 7.22
N VAL A 32 2.09 2.54 7.24
CA VAL A 32 2.99 3.42 6.48
C VAL A 32 4.44 3.24 6.93
N GLU A 33 4.67 3.05 8.23
CA GLU A 33 6.02 2.79 8.76
C GLU A 33 6.58 1.44 8.27
N ARG A 34 5.78 0.36 8.29
CA ARG A 34 6.19 -0.95 7.74
C ARG A 34 6.48 -0.87 6.25
N VAL A 35 5.64 -0.16 5.48
CA VAL A 35 5.85 0.07 4.05
C VAL A 35 7.15 0.82 3.80
N ALA A 36 7.43 1.87 4.57
CA ALA A 36 8.66 2.65 4.43
C ALA A 36 9.92 1.82 4.76
N LEU A 37 9.90 1.02 5.83
CA LEU A 37 10.99 0.12 6.19
C LEU A 37 11.23 -0.94 5.11
N LEU A 38 10.16 -1.48 4.55
CA LEU A 38 10.24 -2.49 3.50
C LEU A 38 10.76 -1.88 2.18
N ALA A 39 10.31 -0.68 1.83
CA ALA A 39 10.77 0.04 0.65
C ALA A 39 12.26 0.43 0.76
N GLU A 40 12.72 0.83 1.94
CA GLU A 40 14.15 1.06 2.21
C GLU A 40 14.98 -0.21 2.03
N ARG A 41 14.52 -1.33 2.58
CA ARG A 41 15.17 -2.63 2.36
C ARG A 41 15.23 -2.98 0.88
N PHE A 42 14.14 -2.85 0.15
CA PHE A 42 14.11 -3.12 -1.29
C PHE A 42 15.06 -2.21 -2.07
N ALA A 43 15.16 -0.93 -1.70
CA ALA A 43 16.11 -0.02 -2.30
C ALA A 43 17.57 -0.45 -2.08
N ASN A 44 17.89 -0.98 -0.90
CA ASN A 44 19.23 -1.47 -0.57
C ASN A 44 19.55 -2.81 -1.23
N GLU A 45 18.55 -3.66 -1.49
CA GLU A 45 18.69 -4.96 -2.15
C GLU A 45 18.67 -4.85 -3.69
N CYS A 46 18.19 -3.72 -4.21
CA CYS A 46 18.09 -3.49 -5.66
C CYS A 46 19.47 -3.33 -6.29
N SER A 47 19.71 -4.00 -7.42
CA SER A 47 20.95 -3.89 -8.16
C SER A 47 21.12 -2.54 -8.88
N GLU A 48 20.03 -1.82 -9.11
CA GLU A 48 20.02 -0.51 -9.75
C GLU A 48 20.12 0.60 -8.70
N SER A 49 20.89 1.65 -9.01
CA SER A 49 20.97 2.83 -8.15
C SER A 49 19.65 3.59 -8.14
N VAL A 50 19.16 3.92 -6.96
CA VAL A 50 17.91 4.68 -6.79
C VAL A 50 18.11 5.82 -5.79
N ASN A 51 17.35 6.91 -5.95
CA ASN A 51 17.32 7.99 -4.98
C ASN A 51 16.53 7.52 -3.72
N LEU A 52 17.23 7.22 -2.65
CA LEU A 52 16.63 6.73 -1.41
C LEU A 52 15.66 7.75 -0.79
N GLN A 53 15.91 9.06 -0.91
CA GLN A 53 14.98 10.08 -0.43
C GLN A 53 13.64 10.01 -1.21
N GLU A 54 13.69 9.84 -2.54
CA GLU A 54 12.49 9.65 -3.37
C GLU A 54 11.69 8.42 -2.93
N VAL A 55 12.37 7.28 -2.69
CA VAL A 55 11.74 6.04 -2.21
C VAL A 55 11.01 6.27 -0.90
N LEU A 56 11.70 6.82 0.10
CA LEU A 56 11.16 7.01 1.43
C LEU A 56 10.04 8.06 1.48
N LEU A 57 10.17 9.17 0.76
CA LEU A 57 9.10 10.16 0.66
C LEU A 57 7.85 9.53 0.01
N THR A 58 8.03 8.78 -1.09
CA THR A 58 6.92 8.08 -1.74
C THR A 58 6.24 7.09 -0.78
N ALA A 59 7.03 6.28 -0.06
CA ALA A 59 6.51 5.29 0.87
C ALA A 59 5.79 5.94 2.07
N TRP A 60 6.33 7.01 2.66
CA TRP A 60 5.69 7.69 3.78
C TRP A 60 4.42 8.45 3.40
N LEU A 61 4.31 8.94 2.17
CA LEU A 61 3.22 9.81 1.74
C LEU A 61 2.14 9.10 0.92
N HIS A 62 2.29 7.80 0.62
CA HIS A 62 1.40 7.13 -0.34
C HIS A 62 -0.08 7.09 0.07
N ASP A 63 -0.36 7.04 1.37
CA ASP A 63 -1.72 6.89 1.93
C ASP A 63 -2.27 8.15 2.63
N VAL A 64 -1.48 9.26 2.72
CA VAL A 64 -1.95 10.49 3.41
C VAL A 64 -3.15 11.16 2.74
N ASP A 65 -3.40 10.83 1.49
CA ASP A 65 -4.52 11.30 0.68
C ASP A 65 -5.40 10.14 0.20
N ASP A 66 -5.49 9.01 0.96
CA ASP A 66 -6.44 7.96 0.62
C ASP A 66 -7.87 8.50 0.64
N TYR A 67 -8.65 8.19 -0.41
CA TYR A 67 -10.00 8.76 -0.60
C TYR A 67 -10.97 8.41 0.53
N LYS A 68 -10.72 7.33 1.26
CA LYS A 68 -11.52 6.92 2.44
C LYS A 68 -11.30 7.87 3.62
N LEU A 69 -10.10 8.47 3.71
CA LEU A 69 -9.74 9.42 4.76
C LEU A 69 -10.15 10.85 4.41
N VAL A 70 -9.89 11.28 3.18
CA VAL A 70 -10.01 12.70 2.81
C VAL A 70 -11.13 12.98 1.78
N GLY A 71 -11.78 11.95 1.23
CA GLY A 71 -12.75 12.08 0.16
C GLY A 71 -12.13 12.22 -1.24
N LYS A 72 -12.90 11.90 -2.28
CA LYS A 72 -12.40 11.77 -3.67
C LYS A 72 -11.70 13.03 -4.20
N THR A 73 -12.29 14.21 -3.95
CA THR A 73 -11.76 15.48 -4.49
C THR A 73 -10.41 15.87 -3.93
N GLN A 74 -10.16 15.62 -2.64
CA GLN A 74 -8.85 15.87 -2.01
C GLN A 74 -7.84 14.81 -2.40
N ALA A 75 -8.26 13.54 -2.46
CA ALA A 75 -7.42 12.43 -2.89
C ALA A 75 -6.87 12.64 -4.32
N GLU A 76 -7.67 13.16 -5.23
CA GLU A 76 -7.23 13.47 -6.60
C GLU A 76 -6.16 14.57 -6.66
N LYS A 77 -6.18 15.52 -5.73
CA LYS A 77 -5.24 16.65 -5.65
C LYS A 77 -3.99 16.35 -4.85
N LEU A 78 -3.95 15.26 -4.09
CA LEU A 78 -2.87 14.89 -3.19
C LEU A 78 -2.51 16.04 -2.22
N THR A 79 -3.52 16.71 -1.66
CA THR A 79 -3.37 17.97 -0.93
C THR A 79 -2.49 17.82 0.31
N ASN A 80 -2.67 16.73 1.09
CA ASN A 80 -1.87 16.48 2.27
C ASN A 80 -0.39 16.21 1.92
N ALA A 81 -0.14 15.41 0.88
CA ALA A 81 1.22 15.13 0.42
C ALA A 81 1.93 16.42 -0.02
N VAL A 82 1.25 17.29 -0.78
CA VAL A 82 1.78 18.60 -1.19
C VAL A 82 2.12 19.47 0.02
N ASP A 83 1.19 19.61 0.98
CA ASP A 83 1.36 20.46 2.15
C ASP A 83 2.47 19.93 3.07
N ILE A 84 2.57 18.62 3.27
CA ILE A 84 3.62 18.01 4.10
C ILE A 84 5.00 18.22 3.46
N MET A 85 5.13 18.01 2.15
CA MET A 85 6.40 18.22 1.45
C MET A 85 6.82 19.69 1.45
N ALA A 86 5.89 20.62 1.30
CA ALA A 86 6.17 22.05 1.41
C ALA A 86 6.66 22.44 2.82
N GLN A 87 6.03 21.92 3.89
CA GLN A 87 6.47 22.13 5.27
C GLN A 87 7.84 21.53 5.58
N ALA A 88 8.21 20.44 4.88
CA ALA A 88 9.52 19.82 4.99
C ALA A 88 10.57 20.45 4.06
N GLU A 89 10.22 21.52 3.34
CA GLU A 89 11.10 22.20 2.37
C GLU A 89 11.71 21.23 1.33
N ILE A 90 10.90 20.26 0.86
CA ILE A 90 11.32 19.39 -0.23
C ILE A 90 11.37 20.20 -1.53
N ALA A 91 12.42 20.00 -2.32
CA ALA A 91 12.58 20.72 -3.58
C ALA A 91 11.45 20.37 -4.57
N ASP A 92 11.00 21.35 -5.36
CA ASP A 92 9.82 21.23 -6.23
C ASP A 92 9.95 20.09 -7.24
N ASP A 93 11.13 19.88 -7.80
CA ASP A 93 11.41 18.81 -8.76
C ASP A 93 11.26 17.43 -8.12
N LEU A 94 11.73 17.24 -6.89
CA LEU A 94 11.56 16.00 -6.14
C LEU A 94 10.11 15.83 -5.71
N SER A 95 9.44 16.90 -5.26
CA SER A 95 8.02 16.86 -4.88
C SER A 95 7.15 16.41 -6.05
N GLN A 96 7.35 16.95 -7.24
CA GLN A 96 6.62 16.57 -8.45
C GLN A 96 6.76 15.07 -8.75
N VAL A 97 7.98 14.55 -8.68
CA VAL A 97 8.25 13.13 -8.92
C VAL A 97 7.61 12.22 -7.87
N VAL A 98 7.63 12.61 -6.60
CA VAL A 98 6.97 11.88 -5.52
C VAL A 98 5.45 11.84 -5.73
N LEU A 99 4.83 12.96 -6.11
CA LEU A 99 3.39 13.02 -6.41
C LEU A 99 3.01 12.12 -7.59
N GLU A 100 3.83 12.08 -8.66
CA GLU A 100 3.62 11.17 -9.79
C GLU A 100 3.67 9.70 -9.35
N ASN A 101 4.61 9.34 -8.49
CA ASN A 101 4.71 8.00 -7.93
C ASN A 101 3.46 7.65 -7.12
N ILE A 102 3.07 8.49 -6.16
CA ILE A 102 1.89 8.29 -5.28
C ILE A 102 0.62 8.14 -6.11
N ALA A 103 0.41 9.00 -7.11
CA ALA A 103 -0.75 8.95 -7.99
C ALA A 103 -0.91 7.61 -8.74
N ALA A 104 0.13 6.78 -8.79
CA ALA A 104 0.15 5.50 -9.49
C ALA A 104 0.22 4.28 -8.56
N ILE A 105 0.34 4.47 -7.23
CA ILE A 105 0.36 3.39 -6.23
C ILE A 105 -1.07 2.99 -5.86
N GLY A 106 -1.28 1.71 -5.61
CA GLY A 106 -2.50 1.12 -5.10
C GLY A 106 -3.09 0.03 -6.00
N TYR A 107 -3.76 -0.94 -5.40
CA TYR A 107 -4.31 -2.10 -6.10
C TYR A 107 -5.34 -1.72 -7.18
N SER A 108 -6.27 -0.80 -6.88
CA SER A 108 -7.26 -0.33 -7.84
C SER A 108 -6.63 0.35 -9.07
N LYS A 109 -5.53 1.06 -8.88
CA LYS A 109 -4.75 1.66 -9.97
C LYS A 109 -4.16 0.57 -10.87
N ARG A 110 -3.62 -0.49 -10.28
CA ARG A 110 -3.05 -1.65 -10.98
C ARG A 110 -4.11 -2.39 -11.82
N LEU A 111 -5.31 -2.59 -11.28
CA LEU A 111 -6.42 -3.18 -12.03
C LEU A 111 -6.80 -2.37 -13.28
N ASN A 112 -6.61 -1.06 -13.24
CA ASN A 112 -6.82 -0.15 -14.36
C ASN A 112 -5.56 0.04 -15.25
N GLY A 113 -4.53 -0.80 -15.09
CA GLY A 113 -3.30 -0.74 -15.87
C GLY A 113 -2.36 0.40 -15.51
N LYS A 114 -2.64 1.16 -14.44
CA LYS A 114 -1.79 2.27 -13.96
C LYS A 114 -0.77 1.74 -12.95
N GLN A 115 0.49 2.11 -13.14
CA GLN A 115 1.60 1.73 -12.26
C GLN A 115 2.70 2.79 -12.26
N PRO A 116 3.50 2.90 -11.18
CA PRO A 116 4.66 3.79 -11.16
C PRO A 116 5.63 3.45 -12.29
N GLN A 117 6.17 4.48 -12.93
CA GLN A 117 7.14 4.30 -14.03
C GLN A 117 8.58 4.32 -13.51
N ARG A 118 8.85 5.12 -12.48
CA ARG A 118 10.17 5.28 -11.87
C ARG A 118 10.46 4.14 -10.89
N LEU A 119 11.74 3.76 -10.78
CA LEU A 119 12.17 2.67 -9.89
C LEU A 119 11.78 2.94 -8.42
N ALA A 120 11.96 4.16 -7.92
CA ALA A 120 11.57 4.52 -6.56
C ALA A 120 10.07 4.28 -6.29
N GLY A 121 9.20 4.70 -7.20
CA GLY A 121 7.77 4.44 -7.11
C GLY A 121 7.42 2.96 -7.20
N LYS A 122 8.14 2.18 -8.03
CA LYS A 122 7.96 0.72 -8.13
C LYS A 122 8.32 0.01 -6.82
N LEU A 123 9.43 0.40 -6.19
CA LEU A 123 9.87 -0.16 -4.90
C LEU A 123 8.85 0.15 -3.78
N ALA A 124 8.36 1.39 -3.72
CA ALA A 124 7.34 1.78 -2.75
C ALA A 124 6.00 1.06 -3.00
N SER A 125 5.58 0.92 -4.27
CA SER A 125 4.38 0.17 -4.64
C SER A 125 4.46 -1.32 -4.29
N ASP A 126 5.62 -1.94 -4.51
CA ASP A 126 5.83 -3.34 -4.14
C ASP A 126 5.83 -3.52 -2.62
N ALA A 127 6.40 -2.57 -1.88
CA ALA A 127 6.39 -2.58 -0.41
C ALA A 127 4.96 -2.47 0.15
N ASP A 128 4.14 -1.55 -0.37
CA ASP A 128 2.72 -1.42 -0.02
C ASP A 128 1.96 -2.73 -0.27
N MET A 129 2.09 -3.30 -1.47
CA MET A 129 1.42 -4.56 -1.80
C MET A 129 1.93 -5.73 -0.96
N CYS A 130 3.21 -5.76 -0.61
CA CYS A 130 3.77 -6.77 0.28
C CYS A 130 3.23 -6.66 1.71
N ASP A 131 2.97 -5.45 2.23
CA ASP A 131 2.36 -5.28 3.56
C ASP A 131 0.91 -5.79 3.62
N ALA A 132 0.23 -5.87 2.47
CA ALA A 132 -1.11 -6.44 2.37
C ALA A 132 -1.15 -7.98 2.36
N ILE A 133 -0.01 -8.68 2.36
CA ILE A 133 0.07 -10.15 2.26
C ILE A 133 0.99 -10.75 3.34
N GLY A 134 0.96 -12.08 3.46
CA GLY A 134 1.69 -12.79 4.52
C GLY A 134 0.98 -12.72 5.86
N ALA A 135 1.72 -12.82 6.96
CA ALA A 135 1.15 -12.84 8.31
C ALA A 135 0.39 -11.54 8.64
N VAL A 136 1.00 -10.39 8.33
CA VAL A 136 0.36 -9.06 8.52
C VAL A 136 -0.89 -8.94 7.66
N GLY A 137 -0.86 -9.41 6.41
CA GLY A 137 -2.02 -9.39 5.52
C GLY A 137 -3.18 -10.26 6.03
N ILE A 138 -2.89 -11.43 6.62
CA ILE A 138 -3.89 -12.30 7.27
C ILE A 138 -4.54 -11.56 8.45
N GLU A 139 -3.73 -10.97 9.33
CA GLU A 139 -4.19 -10.23 10.49
C GLU A 139 -5.08 -9.04 10.08
N ARG A 140 -4.63 -8.21 9.13
CA ARG A 140 -5.37 -7.05 8.61
C ARG A 140 -6.70 -7.46 7.98
N ALA A 141 -6.70 -8.51 7.15
CA ALA A 141 -7.91 -8.99 6.50
C ALA A 141 -8.94 -9.53 7.51
N LEU A 142 -8.49 -10.23 8.56
CA LEU A 142 -9.34 -10.71 9.64
C LEU A 142 -9.91 -9.53 10.46
N ALA A 143 -9.07 -8.57 10.84
CA ALA A 143 -9.50 -7.38 11.58
C ALA A 143 -10.55 -6.58 10.79
N TYR A 144 -10.33 -6.40 9.49
CA TYR A 144 -11.28 -5.74 8.59
C TYR A 144 -12.62 -6.48 8.55
N ALA A 145 -12.61 -7.80 8.34
CA ALA A 145 -13.82 -8.61 8.29
C ALA A 145 -14.60 -8.52 9.60
N CYS A 146 -13.93 -8.63 10.76
CA CYS A 146 -14.55 -8.51 12.07
C CYS A 146 -15.15 -7.12 12.30
N HIS A 147 -14.45 -6.05 11.92
CA HIS A 147 -14.92 -4.67 12.11
C HIS A 147 -16.18 -4.37 11.29
N HIS A 148 -16.27 -4.91 10.08
CA HIS A 148 -17.40 -4.68 9.16
C HIS A 148 -18.52 -5.72 9.27
N GLY A 149 -18.46 -6.61 10.27
CA GLY A 149 -19.48 -7.66 10.48
C GLY A 149 -19.46 -8.74 9.39
N GLY A 150 -18.36 -8.85 8.65
CA GLY A 150 -18.18 -9.86 7.63
C GLY A 150 -18.06 -11.27 8.21
N ARG A 151 -18.42 -12.29 7.42
CA ARG A 151 -18.26 -13.68 7.80
C ARG A 151 -16.82 -14.13 7.63
N ILE A 152 -16.34 -15.01 8.50
CA ILE A 152 -15.03 -15.63 8.33
C ILE A 152 -15.06 -16.57 7.13
N PHE A 153 -16.07 -17.46 7.06
CA PHE A 153 -16.26 -18.42 5.97
C PHE A 153 -17.75 -18.77 5.82
N ASP A 154 -18.20 -18.91 4.58
CA ASP A 154 -19.50 -19.49 4.23
C ASP A 154 -19.32 -20.46 3.07
N PRO A 155 -19.55 -21.78 3.27
CA PRO A 155 -19.35 -22.79 2.23
C PRO A 155 -20.32 -22.67 1.04
N LYS A 156 -21.35 -21.83 1.15
CA LYS A 156 -22.32 -21.57 0.08
C LYS A 156 -21.93 -20.36 -0.79
N VAL A 157 -20.97 -19.56 -0.35
CA VAL A 157 -20.54 -18.34 -1.03
C VAL A 157 -19.15 -18.55 -1.62
N TRP A 158 -19.08 -18.65 -2.93
CA TRP A 158 -17.81 -18.84 -3.65
C TRP A 158 -17.12 -17.49 -3.93
N PRO A 159 -15.77 -17.44 -3.87
CA PRO A 159 -15.03 -16.22 -4.17
C PRO A 159 -15.20 -15.81 -5.63
N ASN A 160 -15.35 -14.51 -5.89
CA ASN A 160 -15.31 -13.96 -7.24
C ASN A 160 -13.85 -13.74 -7.68
N VAL A 161 -13.27 -14.78 -8.28
CA VAL A 161 -11.87 -14.73 -8.74
C VAL A 161 -11.63 -13.83 -9.96
N ASN A 162 -12.68 -13.35 -10.62
CA ASN A 162 -12.61 -12.51 -11.82
C ASN A 162 -13.12 -11.08 -11.58
N LEU A 163 -12.99 -10.55 -10.35
CA LEU A 163 -13.38 -9.18 -10.02
C LEU A 163 -12.76 -8.16 -10.97
N ALA A 164 -13.61 -7.46 -11.70
CA ALA A 164 -13.20 -6.36 -12.56
C ALA A 164 -12.89 -5.10 -11.72
N ALA A 165 -12.08 -4.20 -12.26
CA ALA A 165 -11.67 -2.98 -11.55
C ALA A 165 -12.86 -2.11 -11.08
N HIS A 166 -13.95 -2.06 -11.86
CA HIS A 166 -15.14 -1.28 -11.50
C HIS A 166 -15.94 -1.92 -10.36
N GLU A 167 -15.94 -3.25 -10.27
CA GLU A 167 -16.60 -4.00 -9.18
C GLU A 167 -15.82 -3.84 -7.87
N TYR A 168 -14.48 -3.81 -7.94
CA TYR A 168 -13.63 -3.59 -6.77
C TYR A 168 -13.76 -2.18 -6.20
N ASN A 169 -14.01 -1.17 -7.06
CA ASN A 169 -14.10 0.24 -6.68
C ASN A 169 -15.53 0.72 -6.33
N ALA A 170 -16.55 -0.10 -6.52
CA ALA A 170 -17.91 0.23 -6.17
C ALA A 170 -18.07 0.22 -4.65
N ASP A 171 -17.84 1.38 -4.04
CA ASP A 171 -18.11 1.73 -2.63
C ASP A 171 -17.32 0.98 -1.53
N GLY A 172 -16.24 0.31 -1.86
CA GLY A 172 -15.46 -0.47 -0.89
C GLY A 172 -16.20 -1.72 -0.38
N ASN A 173 -17.43 -1.93 -0.82
CA ASN A 173 -18.23 -3.11 -0.53
C ASN A 173 -18.19 -4.02 -1.77
N THR A 174 -17.38 -5.03 -1.73
CA THR A 174 -17.56 -6.22 -2.57
C THR A 174 -18.75 -6.97 -1.98
N HIS A 175 -19.94 -6.59 -2.44
CA HIS A 175 -21.20 -7.14 -1.95
C HIS A 175 -21.21 -8.66 -2.07
N ASP A 176 -21.71 -9.43 -1.27
CA ASP A 176 -22.04 -10.86 -1.30
C ASP A 176 -20.89 -11.89 -1.12
N THR A 177 -19.64 -11.55 -1.39
CA THR A 177 -18.51 -12.46 -1.14
C THR A 177 -17.68 -12.06 0.08
N ASP A 178 -18.18 -11.16 0.93
CA ASP A 178 -17.50 -10.54 2.09
C ASP A 178 -17.06 -11.52 3.19
N GLY A 179 -16.48 -12.63 2.76
CA GLY A 179 -15.86 -13.59 3.65
C GLY A 179 -14.36 -13.35 3.75
N PHE A 180 -13.82 -13.36 4.97
CA PHE A 180 -12.39 -13.30 5.19
C PHE A 180 -11.60 -14.28 4.31
N ILE A 181 -12.06 -15.53 4.18
CA ILE A 181 -11.41 -16.55 3.33
C ILE A 181 -11.57 -16.24 1.85
N ASN A 182 -12.71 -15.73 1.39
CA ASN A 182 -12.91 -15.39 -0.02
C ASN A 182 -11.96 -14.28 -0.49
N HIS A 183 -11.66 -13.32 0.38
CA HIS A 183 -10.75 -12.22 0.08
C HIS A 183 -9.33 -12.68 -0.32
N PHE A 184 -8.88 -13.83 0.17
CA PHE A 184 -7.61 -14.41 -0.29
C PHE A 184 -7.62 -14.70 -1.78
N PHE A 185 -8.67 -15.33 -2.29
CA PHE A 185 -8.80 -15.72 -3.68
C PHE A 185 -9.16 -14.54 -4.60
N GLU A 186 -9.90 -13.60 -4.08
CA GLU A 186 -10.35 -12.41 -4.81
C GLU A 186 -9.24 -11.39 -5.02
N LYS A 187 -8.34 -11.23 -4.03
CA LYS A 187 -7.28 -10.22 -4.04
C LYS A 187 -5.92 -10.75 -3.59
N LEU A 188 -5.79 -11.21 -2.35
CA LEU A 188 -4.49 -11.32 -1.67
C LEU A 188 -3.52 -12.26 -2.41
N LEU A 189 -3.97 -13.43 -2.85
CA LEU A 189 -3.14 -14.39 -3.57
C LEU A 189 -2.69 -13.88 -4.95
N LYS A 190 -3.38 -12.92 -5.53
CA LYS A 190 -3.04 -12.33 -6.83
C LYS A 190 -1.91 -11.31 -6.74
N LEU A 191 -1.72 -10.67 -5.57
CA LEU A 191 -0.75 -9.59 -5.39
C LEU A 191 0.68 -10.01 -5.73
N LYS A 192 1.07 -11.26 -5.44
CA LYS A 192 2.39 -11.79 -5.83
C LYS A 192 2.70 -11.59 -7.31
N GLY A 193 1.72 -11.75 -8.20
CA GLY A 193 1.87 -11.60 -9.65
C GLY A 193 2.00 -10.15 -10.13
N LEU A 194 1.82 -9.18 -9.25
CA LEU A 194 1.81 -7.76 -9.58
C LEU A 194 3.11 -7.03 -9.23
N MET A 195 4.12 -7.71 -8.67
CA MET A 195 5.37 -7.08 -8.26
C MET A 195 6.19 -6.59 -9.45
N LEU A 196 6.72 -5.40 -9.34
CA LEU A 196 7.43 -4.68 -10.40
C LEU A 196 8.96 -4.85 -10.32
N THR A 197 9.48 -5.10 -9.11
CA THR A 197 10.90 -5.17 -8.82
C THR A 197 11.32 -6.57 -8.39
N GLU A 198 12.63 -6.87 -8.49
CA GLU A 198 13.16 -8.16 -8.05
C GLU A 198 13.02 -8.36 -6.52
N PRO A 199 13.44 -7.40 -5.66
CA PRO A 199 13.23 -7.54 -4.22
C PRO A 199 11.76 -7.73 -3.85
N GLY A 200 10.84 -7.00 -4.49
CA GLY A 200 9.40 -7.15 -4.31
C GLY A 200 8.90 -8.54 -4.67
N ARG A 201 9.36 -9.13 -5.79
CA ARG A 201 8.99 -10.49 -6.20
C ARG A 201 9.44 -11.56 -5.21
N ILE A 202 10.66 -11.44 -4.69
CA ILE A 202 11.22 -12.37 -3.69
C ILE A 202 10.39 -12.29 -2.40
N GLU A 203 10.19 -11.10 -1.87
CA GLU A 203 9.42 -10.88 -0.63
C GLU A 203 7.97 -11.35 -0.77
N ALA A 204 7.29 -10.97 -1.87
CA ALA A 204 5.93 -11.40 -2.14
C ALA A 204 5.82 -12.92 -2.29
N GLY A 205 6.84 -13.58 -2.83
CA GLY A 205 6.93 -15.04 -2.89
C GLY A 205 6.88 -15.69 -1.51
N ASN A 206 7.70 -15.19 -0.59
CA ASN A 206 7.77 -15.67 0.79
C ASN A 206 6.46 -15.44 1.54
N ARG A 207 5.89 -14.23 1.44
CA ARG A 207 4.63 -13.87 2.11
C ARG A 207 3.44 -14.62 1.52
N HIS A 208 3.42 -14.84 0.23
CA HIS A 208 2.40 -15.65 -0.44
C HIS A 208 2.39 -17.10 0.09
N GLN A 209 3.57 -17.69 0.30
CA GLN A 209 3.66 -19.05 0.83
C GLN A 209 3.04 -19.17 2.23
N ILE A 210 3.26 -18.15 3.10
CA ILE A 210 2.61 -18.09 4.43
C ILE A 210 1.08 -18.14 4.30
N MET A 211 0.50 -17.40 3.36
CA MET A 211 -0.95 -17.41 3.14
C MET A 211 -1.46 -18.74 2.61
N VAL A 212 -0.71 -19.38 1.69
CA VAL A 212 -1.06 -20.71 1.17
C VAL A 212 -1.03 -21.75 2.28
N ASP A 213 -0.02 -21.71 3.16
CA ASP A 213 0.09 -22.66 4.27
C ASP A 213 -1.00 -22.42 5.33
N PHE A 214 -1.34 -21.15 5.60
CA PHE A 214 -2.50 -20.81 6.42
C PHE A 214 -3.80 -21.40 5.86
N LEU A 215 -4.10 -21.21 4.56
CA LEU A 215 -5.31 -21.74 3.93
C LEU A 215 -5.35 -23.27 3.87
N ARG A 216 -4.20 -23.94 3.79
CA ARG A 216 -4.13 -25.41 3.86
C ARG A 216 -4.39 -25.96 5.27
N ALA A 217 -4.05 -25.18 6.28
CA ALA A 217 -4.25 -25.53 7.68
C ALA A 217 -5.66 -25.18 8.19
N TYR A 218 -6.35 -24.29 7.47
CA TYR A 218 -7.72 -23.88 7.76
C TYR A 218 -8.73 -24.94 7.31
#